data_432c9974a0d87cf9204932f9fb8c32c7
#
_entry.id   432c9974a0d87cf9204932f9fb8c32c7
#
_cell.length_a   1.000
_cell.length_b   1.000
_cell.length_c   1.000
_cell.angle_alpha   90.00
_cell.angle_beta   90.00
_cell.angle_gamma   90.00
#
_symmetry.space_group_name_H-M   'P 1'
#
loop_
_entity.id
_entity.type
_entity.pdbx_description
1 polymer ?
#
loop_
_entity_poly.entity_id
_entity_poly.type
_entity_poly.pdbx_seq_one_letter_code
_entity_poly.pdbx_strand_id
1 'polypeptide(L)'
;NKFPAKKHDHFLIPAGTCHCSGKNAMVLEISATPYIFTFKLWDWQRLGLDGLPRPINIEHGKHVIQWDRTTKWVKENLVNATYEVKEDGNDCKVEHTGLHELEFIETRRYTINNDSFHKTHGTVNMLNLIDGKSAIIEGDFEPFIVHYAETFIIPASIKEYTIKPYGCDEIKVLKAYVRN
;
A
#
# COMPACT_ATOMS: atom_id res chain seq x y z
N ASN A 1 18.17 3.28 13.02
CA ASN A 1 17.85 2.35 11.95
C ASN A 1 17.60 3.13 10.67
N LYS A 2 18.46 2.96 9.65
CA LYS A 2 18.25 3.50 8.30
C LYS A 2 18.33 2.33 7.33
N PHE A 3 17.32 2.22 6.48
CA PHE A 3 17.25 1.19 5.44
C PHE A 3 17.25 1.90 4.09
N PRO A 4 18.22 1.60 3.19
CA PRO A 4 18.14 2.10 1.82
C PRO A 4 16.93 1.47 1.16
N ALA A 5 16.03 2.28 0.62
CA ALA A 5 14.84 1.84 -0.07
C ALA A 5 15.08 1.77 -1.57
N LYS A 6 14.59 0.72 -2.19
CA LYS A 6 14.52 0.53 -3.64
C LYS A 6 13.08 0.55 -4.10
N LYS A 7 12.85 0.75 -5.38
CA LYS A 7 11.52 0.65 -5.98
C LYS A 7 10.88 -0.70 -5.63
N HIS A 8 9.64 -0.68 -5.17
CA HIS A 8 8.84 -1.82 -4.73
C HIS A 8 9.26 -2.50 -3.42
N ASP A 9 10.22 -1.95 -2.68
CA ASP A 9 10.41 -2.39 -1.30
C ASP A 9 9.13 -2.18 -0.49
N HIS A 10 8.82 -3.15 0.35
CA HIS A 10 7.66 -3.14 1.23
C HIS A 10 8.09 -2.99 2.69
N PHE A 11 7.41 -2.11 3.41
CA PHE A 11 7.61 -1.88 4.84
C PHE A 11 6.27 -2.01 5.55
N LEU A 12 6.14 -3.03 6.39
CA LEU A 12 5.02 -3.14 7.30
C LEU A 12 5.22 -2.20 8.50
N ILE A 13 4.20 -1.42 8.84
CA ILE A 13 4.27 -0.45 9.93
C ILE A 13 3.15 -0.70 10.95
N PRO A 14 3.29 -1.70 11.83
CA PRO A 14 2.31 -1.93 12.90
C PRO A 14 2.31 -0.76 13.89
N ALA A 15 1.19 -0.54 14.57
CA ALA A 15 1.06 0.49 15.59
C ALA A 15 2.22 0.46 16.59
N GLY A 16 2.67 1.61 17.05
CA GLY A 16 3.82 1.75 17.95
C GLY A 16 5.20 1.63 17.29
N THR A 17 5.26 1.53 15.95
CA THR A 17 6.53 1.53 15.21
C THR A 17 6.91 2.95 14.81
N CYS A 18 7.98 3.48 15.43
CA CYS A 18 8.53 4.78 15.05
C CYS A 18 9.17 4.70 13.65
N HIS A 19 8.70 5.52 12.72
CA HIS A 19 9.15 5.47 11.34
C HIS A 19 9.06 6.84 10.65
N CYS A 20 9.80 6.99 9.57
CA CYS A 20 9.65 8.09 8.61
C CYS A 20 10.25 7.68 7.26
N SER A 21 9.81 8.33 6.19
CA SER A 21 10.47 8.25 4.88
C SER A 21 11.66 9.21 4.81
N GLY A 22 12.67 8.81 4.05
CA GLY A 22 13.85 9.64 3.79
C GLY A 22 13.64 10.65 2.65
N LYS A 23 14.64 11.51 2.44
CA LYS A 23 14.67 12.46 1.33
C LYS A 23 14.61 11.72 -0.02
N ASN A 24 13.87 12.25 -0.97
CA ASN A 24 13.69 11.72 -2.33
C ASN A 24 13.04 10.32 -2.40
N ALA A 25 12.34 9.91 -1.33
CA ALA A 25 11.51 8.72 -1.36
C ALA A 25 10.06 9.09 -1.70
N MET A 26 9.50 8.42 -2.71
CA MET A 26 8.07 8.39 -2.97
C MET A 26 7.51 7.11 -2.37
N VAL A 27 6.49 7.24 -1.55
CA VAL A 27 5.86 6.10 -0.86
C VAL A 27 4.37 6.07 -1.17
N LEU A 28 3.83 4.87 -1.31
CA LEU A 28 2.40 4.60 -1.29
C LEU A 28 2.07 3.98 0.06
N GLU A 29 1.23 4.65 0.84
CA GLU A 29 0.74 4.17 2.13
C GLU A 29 -0.68 3.65 1.97
N ILE A 30 -0.89 2.38 2.35
CA ILE A 30 -2.23 1.82 2.57
C ILE A 30 -2.38 1.68 4.08
N SER A 31 -3.29 2.45 4.64
CA SER A 31 -3.45 2.56 6.10
C SER A 31 -4.82 2.05 6.53
N ALA A 32 -4.83 1.23 7.57
CA ALA A 32 -6.04 0.72 8.24
C ALA A 32 -6.39 1.54 9.50
N THR A 33 -5.95 2.79 9.57
CA THR A 33 -6.22 3.65 10.73
C THR A 33 -7.61 4.27 10.65
N PRO A 34 -8.41 4.20 11.74
CA PRO A 34 -9.67 4.93 11.80
C PRO A 34 -9.38 6.43 11.90
N TYR A 35 -9.96 7.22 10.98
CA TYR A 35 -9.79 8.66 10.91
C TYR A 35 -8.31 9.10 10.89
N ILE A 36 -8.00 10.35 11.22
CA ILE A 36 -6.61 10.89 11.21
C ILE A 36 -5.85 10.43 12.48
N PHE A 37 -5.78 9.15 12.77
CA PHE A 37 -5.12 8.63 13.97
C PHE A 37 -3.61 8.43 13.75
N THR A 38 -2.90 9.54 13.52
CA THR A 38 -1.44 9.53 13.40
C THR A 38 -0.81 10.28 14.55
N PHE A 39 0.10 9.62 15.27
CA PHE A 39 0.85 10.23 16.34
C PHE A 39 2.16 10.83 15.80
N LYS A 40 2.17 12.14 15.53
CA LYS A 40 3.36 12.85 15.04
C LYS A 40 4.35 13.09 16.18
N LEU A 41 5.47 12.38 16.16
CA LEU A 41 6.59 12.66 17.07
C LEU A 41 7.28 13.96 16.67
N TRP A 42 7.50 14.18 15.38
CA TRP A 42 8.08 15.37 14.79
C TRP A 42 7.47 15.62 13.40
N ASP A 43 7.20 16.86 13.06
CA ASP A 43 6.53 17.21 11.79
C ASP A 43 7.33 18.27 11.00
N TRP A 44 8.61 18.04 10.78
CA TRP A 44 9.47 18.83 9.90
C TRP A 44 9.46 20.34 10.21
N GLN A 45 9.20 20.73 11.45
CA GLN A 45 9.04 22.12 11.88
C GLN A 45 7.95 22.90 11.09
N ARG A 46 6.97 22.20 10.54
CA ARG A 46 5.83 22.85 9.89
C ARG A 46 5.11 23.74 10.88
N LEU A 47 4.67 24.91 10.38
CA LEU A 47 3.95 25.86 11.19
C LEU A 47 2.49 25.42 11.39
N GLY A 48 1.98 25.63 12.58
CA GLY A 48 0.55 25.56 12.89
C GLY A 48 -0.19 26.81 12.38
N LEU A 49 -1.50 26.85 12.63
CA LEU A 49 -2.34 28.01 12.29
C LEU A 49 -1.96 29.27 13.09
N ASP A 50 -1.31 29.09 14.22
CA ASP A 50 -0.77 30.14 15.09
C ASP A 50 0.59 30.69 14.60
N GLY A 51 1.12 30.16 13.50
CA GLY A 51 2.42 30.57 12.94
C GLY A 51 3.63 30.02 13.72
N LEU A 52 3.42 29.15 14.72
CA LEU A 52 4.48 28.51 15.50
C LEU A 52 4.79 27.10 14.96
N PRO A 53 6.02 26.58 15.12
CA PRO A 53 6.31 25.20 14.80
C PRO A 53 5.41 24.23 15.58
N ARG A 54 4.91 23.21 14.90
CA ARG A 54 4.11 22.16 15.57
C ARG A 54 4.90 21.51 16.70
N PRO A 55 4.25 21.16 17.82
CA PRO A 55 4.94 20.61 18.97
C PRO A 55 5.57 19.25 18.68
N ILE A 56 6.67 18.96 19.35
CA ILE A 56 7.31 17.65 19.37
C ILE A 56 6.67 16.81 20.49
N ASN A 57 6.06 15.66 20.16
CA ASN A 57 5.29 14.85 21.10
C ASN A 57 6.08 13.68 21.67
N ILE A 58 7.33 13.89 22.08
CA ILE A 58 8.21 12.82 22.56
C ILE A 58 7.70 12.21 23.87
N GLU A 59 7.26 13.04 24.80
CA GLU A 59 6.79 12.58 26.11
C GLU A 59 5.56 11.66 26.00
N HIS A 60 4.62 11.98 25.12
CA HIS A 60 3.50 11.10 24.84
C HIS A 60 3.96 9.86 24.02
N GLY A 61 4.79 10.07 23.00
CA GLY A 61 5.25 9.02 22.10
C GLY A 61 5.98 7.89 22.80
N LYS A 62 6.78 8.20 23.81
CA LYS A 62 7.56 7.19 24.54
C LYS A 62 6.70 6.09 25.21
N HIS A 63 5.43 6.38 25.49
CA HIS A 63 4.50 5.42 26.10
C HIS A 63 3.83 4.48 25.08
N VAL A 64 3.84 4.83 23.78
CA VAL A 64 3.21 4.03 22.73
C VAL A 64 4.23 3.35 21.81
N ILE A 65 5.49 3.79 21.82
CA ILE A 65 6.55 3.17 21.03
C ILE A 65 6.87 1.78 21.60
N GLN A 66 6.94 0.81 20.69
CA GLN A 66 7.38 -0.56 21.00
C GLN A 66 8.92 -0.60 20.96
N TRP A 67 9.54 -0.51 22.13
CA TRP A 67 11.00 -0.38 22.27
C TRP A 67 11.79 -1.65 21.99
N ASP A 68 11.13 -2.79 22.01
CA ASP A 68 11.67 -4.11 21.69
C ASP A 68 11.89 -4.32 20.17
N ARG A 69 11.33 -3.46 19.33
CA ARG A 69 11.50 -3.51 17.88
C ARG A 69 12.88 -2.99 17.45
N THR A 70 13.90 -3.77 17.77
CA THR A 70 15.31 -3.49 17.44
C THR A 70 15.56 -3.62 15.93
N THR A 71 16.75 -3.21 15.47
CA THR A 71 17.14 -3.33 14.05
C THR A 71 17.02 -4.76 13.52
N LYS A 72 17.39 -5.77 14.31
CA LYS A 72 17.29 -7.18 13.93
C LYS A 72 15.81 -7.56 13.74
N TRP A 73 14.99 -7.29 14.73
CA TRP A 73 13.56 -7.57 14.67
C TRP A 73 12.87 -6.90 13.48
N VAL A 74 13.17 -5.62 13.21
CA VAL A 74 12.62 -4.87 12.07
C VAL A 74 12.99 -5.51 10.73
N LYS A 75 14.25 -5.94 10.55
CA LYS A 75 14.69 -6.61 9.32
C LYS A 75 13.98 -7.93 9.09
N GLU A 76 13.73 -8.69 10.16
CA GLU A 76 13.13 -10.01 10.09
C GLU A 76 11.60 -9.97 9.92
N ASN A 77 10.93 -8.92 10.39
CA ASN A 77 9.47 -8.90 10.49
C ASN A 77 8.79 -7.80 9.66
N LEU A 78 9.47 -6.70 9.34
CA LEU A 78 8.82 -5.54 8.74
C LEU A 78 9.32 -5.20 7.33
N VAL A 79 10.52 -5.63 6.95
CA VAL A 79 11.13 -5.24 5.68
C VAL A 79 11.03 -6.39 4.69
N ASN A 80 10.30 -6.16 3.59
CA ASN A 80 10.17 -7.12 2.47
C ASN A 80 9.73 -8.54 2.90
N ALA A 81 8.92 -8.65 3.94
CA ALA A 81 8.38 -9.92 4.44
C ALA A 81 7.20 -10.44 3.58
N THR A 82 6.98 -9.88 2.40
CA THR A 82 5.94 -10.29 1.44
C THR A 82 6.22 -11.68 0.91
N TYR A 83 5.18 -12.43 0.60
CA TYR A 83 5.28 -13.76 0.02
C TYR A 83 4.32 -13.95 -1.14
N GLU A 84 4.65 -14.87 -2.04
CA GLU A 84 3.85 -15.17 -3.22
C GLU A 84 2.65 -16.03 -2.86
N VAL A 85 1.51 -15.70 -3.45
CA VAL A 85 0.25 -16.45 -3.32
C VAL A 85 -0.27 -16.81 -4.71
N LYS A 86 -1.07 -17.87 -4.79
CA LYS A 86 -1.78 -18.24 -6.01
C LYS A 86 -3.22 -17.74 -5.94
N GLU A 87 -3.71 -17.19 -7.03
CA GLU A 87 -5.12 -16.87 -7.22
C GLU A 87 -5.67 -17.69 -8.39
N ASP A 88 -6.80 -18.36 -8.16
CA ASP A 88 -7.43 -19.19 -9.17
C ASP A 88 -7.89 -18.34 -10.37
N GLY A 89 -7.55 -18.83 -11.57
CA GLY A 89 -7.90 -18.17 -12.81
C GLY A 89 -7.00 -16.98 -13.17
N ASN A 90 -5.88 -16.80 -12.47
CA ASN A 90 -4.94 -15.71 -12.70
C ASN A 90 -3.50 -16.25 -12.85
N ASP A 91 -2.91 -16.08 -14.02
CA ASP A 91 -1.55 -16.56 -14.34
C ASP A 91 -0.46 -15.53 -13.97
N CYS A 92 -0.82 -14.35 -13.48
CA CYS A 92 0.14 -13.34 -13.08
C CYS A 92 0.75 -13.64 -11.71
N LYS A 93 1.94 -13.10 -11.47
CA LYS A 93 2.55 -13.17 -10.15
C LYS A 93 1.78 -12.31 -9.16
N VAL A 94 1.36 -12.90 -8.04
CA VAL A 94 0.65 -12.23 -6.95
C VAL A 94 1.45 -12.32 -5.66
N GLU A 95 1.73 -11.18 -5.03
CA GLU A 95 2.41 -11.10 -3.74
C GLU A 95 1.45 -10.59 -2.67
N HIS A 96 1.37 -11.31 -1.56
CA HIS A 96 0.64 -10.86 -0.38
C HIS A 96 1.45 -9.79 0.35
N THR A 97 0.90 -8.60 0.44
CA THR A 97 1.52 -7.43 1.08
C THR A 97 0.76 -6.97 2.33
N GLY A 98 -0.47 -7.41 2.53
CA GLY A 98 -1.31 -7.14 3.69
C GLY A 98 -0.95 -8.00 4.90
N LEU A 99 0.28 -7.90 5.40
CA LEU A 99 0.88 -8.83 6.36
C LEU A 99 0.32 -8.74 7.79
N HIS A 100 -0.45 -7.72 8.13
CA HIS A 100 -1.05 -7.59 9.46
C HIS A 100 -2.40 -8.30 9.50
N GLU A 101 -2.43 -9.53 10.02
CA GLU A 101 -3.61 -10.41 9.98
C GLU A 101 -4.81 -9.88 10.77
N LEU A 102 -4.57 -9.06 11.79
CA LEU A 102 -5.63 -8.47 12.61
C LEU A 102 -6.29 -7.25 11.97
N GLU A 103 -5.75 -6.74 10.86
CA GLU A 103 -6.33 -5.62 10.15
C GLU A 103 -7.38 -6.06 9.13
N PHE A 104 -8.41 -5.25 8.95
CA PHE A 104 -9.52 -5.57 8.05
C PHE A 104 -9.21 -5.33 6.56
N ILE A 105 -8.07 -4.72 6.25
CA ILE A 105 -7.63 -4.47 4.88
C ILE A 105 -6.69 -5.57 4.41
N GLU A 106 -7.03 -6.19 3.29
CA GLU A 106 -6.14 -7.04 2.51
C GLU A 106 -5.44 -6.21 1.46
N THR A 107 -4.15 -6.42 1.24
CA THR A 107 -3.41 -5.83 0.13
C THR A 107 -2.61 -6.86 -0.62
N ARG A 108 -2.65 -6.78 -1.95
CA ARG A 108 -1.92 -7.66 -2.87
C ARG A 108 -1.28 -6.86 -3.98
N ARG A 109 -0.07 -7.26 -4.35
CA ARG A 109 0.66 -6.70 -5.49
C ARG A 109 0.68 -7.70 -6.62
N TYR A 110 0.18 -7.28 -7.77
CA TYR A 110 0.10 -8.06 -9.00
C TYR A 110 1.18 -7.60 -9.98
N THR A 111 1.95 -8.53 -10.55
CA THR A 111 2.83 -8.27 -11.69
C THR A 111 2.17 -8.89 -12.91
N ILE A 112 1.72 -8.07 -13.85
CA ILE A 112 0.81 -8.43 -14.92
C ILE A 112 1.50 -8.20 -16.27
N ASN A 113 1.62 -9.26 -17.06
CA ASN A 113 2.22 -9.26 -18.41
C ASN A 113 1.17 -9.53 -19.50
N ASN A 114 0.03 -10.11 -19.12
CA ASN A 114 -1.10 -10.44 -19.97
C ASN A 114 -2.39 -9.94 -19.31
N ASP A 115 -3.53 -10.35 -19.84
CA ASP A 115 -4.82 -10.08 -19.21
C ASP A 115 -4.88 -10.71 -17.83
N SER A 116 -5.19 -9.92 -16.82
CA SER A 116 -5.36 -10.38 -15.43
C SER A 116 -6.80 -10.21 -15.01
N PHE A 117 -7.43 -11.32 -14.61
CA PHE A 117 -8.83 -11.37 -14.21
C PHE A 117 -8.99 -11.19 -12.71
N HIS A 118 -9.91 -10.33 -12.31
CA HIS A 118 -10.14 -9.97 -10.91
C HIS A 118 -11.61 -10.06 -10.53
N LYS A 119 -11.84 -10.46 -9.27
CA LYS A 119 -13.16 -10.40 -8.62
C LYS A 119 -13.16 -9.38 -7.49
N THR A 120 -14.30 -8.72 -7.28
CA THR A 120 -14.47 -7.80 -6.14
C THR A 120 -14.81 -8.55 -4.85
N HIS A 121 -15.34 -9.77 -4.95
CA HIS A 121 -15.89 -10.53 -3.84
C HIS A 121 -16.94 -9.77 -3.02
N GLY A 122 -17.66 -8.84 -3.67
CA GLY A 122 -18.69 -8.03 -3.03
C GLY A 122 -18.16 -6.89 -2.16
N THR A 123 -16.86 -6.58 -2.22
CA THR A 123 -16.24 -5.45 -1.55
C THR A 123 -15.69 -4.43 -2.55
N VAL A 124 -15.51 -3.19 -2.11
CA VAL A 124 -14.81 -2.20 -2.92
C VAL A 124 -13.34 -2.61 -3.12
N ASN A 125 -12.85 -2.48 -4.34
CA ASN A 125 -11.41 -2.62 -4.60
C ASN A 125 -10.82 -1.25 -4.91
N MET A 126 -9.82 -0.84 -4.17
CA MET A 126 -9.01 0.34 -4.44
C MET A 126 -7.68 -0.12 -5.03
N LEU A 127 -7.31 0.44 -6.18
CA LEU A 127 -6.14 -0.01 -6.93
C LEU A 127 -5.24 1.18 -7.30
N ASN A 128 -3.94 0.87 -7.36
CA ASN A 128 -2.92 1.84 -7.76
C ASN A 128 -2.03 1.21 -8.83
N LEU A 129 -1.83 1.88 -9.95
CA LEU A 129 -0.82 1.48 -10.94
C LEU A 129 0.55 1.96 -10.46
N ILE A 130 1.37 1.04 -9.94
CA ILE A 130 2.65 1.34 -9.27
C ILE A 130 3.88 1.07 -10.13
N ASP A 131 3.71 0.45 -11.30
CA ASP A 131 4.76 0.26 -12.31
C ASP A 131 4.16 0.07 -13.70
N GLY A 132 4.97 0.32 -14.73
CA GLY A 132 4.56 0.33 -16.12
C GLY A 132 4.05 1.70 -16.57
N LYS A 133 3.61 1.79 -17.82
CA LYS A 133 3.15 3.05 -18.43
C LYS A 133 1.69 3.31 -18.16
N SER A 134 0.84 2.38 -18.57
CA SER A 134 -0.61 2.47 -18.48
C SER A 134 -1.24 1.09 -18.42
N ALA A 135 -2.48 1.02 -17.98
CA ALA A 135 -3.33 -0.17 -18.02
C ALA A 135 -4.71 0.16 -18.58
N ILE A 136 -5.32 -0.77 -19.27
CA ILE A 136 -6.76 -0.71 -19.62
C ILE A 136 -7.51 -1.53 -18.57
N ILE A 137 -8.61 -0.96 -18.07
CA ILE A 137 -9.52 -1.59 -17.14
C ILE A 137 -10.84 -1.84 -17.85
N GLU A 138 -11.27 -3.10 -17.89
CA GLU A 138 -12.47 -3.54 -18.59
C GLU A 138 -13.38 -4.34 -17.65
N GLY A 139 -14.68 -4.25 -17.83
CA GLY A 139 -15.68 -4.96 -17.04
C GLY A 139 -17.07 -4.62 -17.53
N ASP A 140 -18.07 -4.78 -16.68
CA ASP A 140 -19.45 -4.35 -16.96
C ASP A 140 -19.60 -2.82 -16.76
N PHE A 141 -18.76 -2.08 -17.48
CA PHE A 141 -18.69 -0.62 -17.53
C PHE A 141 -17.91 -0.17 -18.78
N GLU A 142 -18.00 1.12 -19.13
CA GLU A 142 -17.18 1.68 -20.21
C GLU A 142 -15.68 1.53 -19.87
N PRO A 143 -14.88 0.88 -20.73
CA PRO A 143 -13.44 0.70 -20.48
C PRO A 143 -12.71 2.04 -20.29
N PHE A 144 -11.75 2.07 -19.39
CA PHE A 144 -10.94 3.27 -19.15
C PHE A 144 -9.45 2.94 -19.01
N ILE A 145 -8.63 3.96 -19.26
CA ILE A 145 -7.18 3.85 -19.15
C ILE A 145 -6.72 4.53 -17.86
N VAL A 146 -5.84 3.86 -17.14
CA VAL A 146 -5.12 4.41 -15.98
C VAL A 146 -3.63 4.50 -16.28
N HIS A 147 -2.97 5.50 -15.71
CA HIS A 147 -1.56 5.76 -15.91
C HIS A 147 -0.76 5.52 -14.63
N TYR A 148 0.56 5.46 -14.77
CA TYR A 148 1.47 5.33 -13.63
C TYR A 148 1.15 6.34 -12.50
N ALA A 149 1.15 5.85 -11.27
CA ALA A 149 0.83 6.57 -10.04
C ALA A 149 -0.63 7.03 -9.89
N GLU A 150 -1.54 6.63 -10.78
CA GLU A 150 -2.97 6.88 -10.59
C GLU A 150 -3.61 5.83 -9.68
N THR A 151 -4.59 6.30 -8.91
CA THR A 151 -5.47 5.48 -8.07
C THR A 151 -6.85 5.41 -8.70
N PHE A 152 -7.43 4.23 -8.73
CA PHE A 152 -8.80 4.02 -9.21
C PHE A 152 -9.57 3.07 -8.31
N ILE A 153 -10.88 3.10 -8.42
CA ILE A 153 -11.78 2.32 -7.56
C ILE A 153 -12.71 1.49 -8.45
N ILE A 154 -12.84 0.20 -8.13
CA ILE A 154 -13.88 -0.67 -8.66
C ILE A 154 -14.92 -0.89 -7.55
N PRO A 155 -16.17 -0.41 -7.75
CA PRO A 155 -17.23 -0.56 -6.76
C PRO A 155 -17.64 -2.03 -6.54
N ALA A 156 -18.17 -2.32 -5.37
CA ALA A 156 -18.66 -3.67 -5.02
C ALA A 156 -19.82 -4.18 -5.91
N SER A 157 -20.52 -3.29 -6.61
CA SER A 157 -21.57 -3.64 -7.59
C SER A 157 -21.01 -4.32 -8.83
N ILE A 158 -19.79 -4.00 -9.25
CA ILE A 158 -19.05 -4.69 -10.29
C ILE A 158 -18.54 -6.00 -9.74
N LYS A 159 -18.89 -7.12 -10.35
CA LYS A 159 -18.51 -8.45 -9.83
C LYS A 159 -17.12 -8.85 -10.28
N GLU A 160 -16.80 -8.56 -11.53
CA GLU A 160 -15.61 -9.01 -12.22
C GLU A 160 -15.07 -7.91 -13.13
N TYR A 161 -13.75 -7.87 -13.28
CA TYR A 161 -13.07 -6.93 -14.18
C TYR A 161 -11.72 -7.49 -14.60
N THR A 162 -11.19 -6.96 -15.70
CA THR A 162 -9.88 -7.34 -16.24
C THR A 162 -8.95 -6.13 -16.24
N ILE A 163 -7.69 -6.37 -15.94
CA ILE A 163 -6.62 -5.38 -16.04
C ILE A 163 -5.64 -5.86 -17.09
N LYS A 164 -5.30 -5.00 -18.05
CA LYS A 164 -4.39 -5.29 -19.17
C LYS A 164 -3.27 -4.27 -19.24
N PRO A 165 -2.00 -4.67 -19.46
CA PRO A 165 -0.94 -3.73 -19.81
C PRO A 165 -1.30 -2.94 -21.08
N TYR A 166 -0.98 -1.64 -21.09
CA TYR A 166 -1.22 -0.79 -22.25
C TYR A 166 -0.01 0.10 -22.56
N GLY A 167 0.55 -0.10 -23.75
CA GLY A 167 1.74 0.62 -24.20
C GLY A 167 3.02 0.24 -23.44
N CYS A 168 3.04 -0.94 -22.82
CA CYS A 168 4.19 -1.59 -22.17
C CYS A 168 3.92 -3.08 -22.02
N ASP A 169 4.98 -3.87 -21.80
CA ASP A 169 4.90 -5.33 -21.74
C ASP A 169 4.52 -5.84 -20.34
N GLU A 170 4.80 -5.05 -19.29
CA GLU A 170 4.54 -5.41 -17.89
C GLU A 170 4.03 -4.19 -17.12
N ILE A 171 3.13 -4.44 -16.21
CA ILE A 171 2.67 -3.48 -15.21
C ILE A 171 2.70 -4.09 -13.80
N LYS A 172 2.73 -3.23 -12.77
CA LYS A 172 2.42 -3.66 -11.41
C LYS A 172 1.28 -2.85 -10.82
N VAL A 173 0.34 -3.57 -10.24
CA VAL A 173 -0.84 -3.00 -9.59
C VAL A 173 -0.87 -3.41 -8.14
N LEU A 174 -1.06 -2.45 -7.24
CA LEU A 174 -1.38 -2.72 -5.84
C LEU A 174 -2.89 -2.63 -5.68
N LYS A 175 -3.50 -3.69 -5.14
CA LYS A 175 -4.94 -3.81 -4.89
C LYS A 175 -5.16 -3.88 -3.38
N ALA A 176 -6.04 -3.04 -2.88
CA ALA A 176 -6.51 -3.05 -1.49
C ALA A 176 -8.03 -3.31 -1.47
N TYR A 177 -8.48 -4.14 -0.55
CA TYR A 177 -9.89 -4.47 -0.35
C TYR A 177 -10.15 -4.92 1.09
N VAL A 178 -11.43 -4.94 1.49
CA VAL A 178 -11.82 -5.41 2.83
C VAL A 178 -11.77 -6.93 2.87
N ARG A 179 -11.14 -7.49 3.90
CA ARG A 179 -11.16 -8.93 4.17
C ARG A 179 -12.56 -9.39 4.54
N ASN A 180 -13.01 -10.49 3.97
CA ASN A 180 -14.26 -11.17 4.31
C ASN A 180 -13.98 -12.36 5.22
#